data_09058e8ce2d83a941c05d93976003c9b
#
_entry.id   09058e8ce2d83a941c05d93976003c9b
#
_cell.length_a   1.000
_cell.length_b   1.000
_cell.length_c   1.000
_cell.angle_alpha   90.00
_cell.angle_beta   90.00
_cell.angle_gamma   90.00
#
_symmetry.space_group_name_H-M   'P 1'
#
loop_
_entity.id
_entity.type
_entity.pdbx_description
1 polymer ?
#
loop_
_entity_poly.entity_id
_entity_poly.type
_entity_poly.pdbx_seq_one_letter_code
_entity_poly.pdbx_strand_id
1 'polypeptide(L)'
;DIVKVDFGVHSHGYITDSAQTFHFNSKYDEFIQASKDATNYAIDLCGVDVNLGDLGKDIEEYVKSKEVTIDNKLYPLYTLKDLTGHNIGQYVIHKSKALPNTAINYPLRMEEGEVFAVEPFVSTCAESYYDSPTNLFMINKNYVDYVPFLSEKELKLFNLIFEKYFMLCFCDRWLINELKDFNFELFNNLIQKKLIEEYKTIYVPKNNYVSQFEHNVYIRNNGIIKLTENKYY
;
A
#
# COMPACT_ATOMS: atom_id res chain seq x y z
N ASP A 1 -4.33 -7.98 -20.36
CA ASP A 1 -4.47 -7.16 -19.17
C ASP A 1 -3.38 -7.52 -18.17
N ILE A 2 -3.01 -6.56 -17.32
CA ILE A 2 -2.18 -6.72 -16.14
C ILE A 2 -3.12 -6.58 -14.93
N VAL A 3 -2.98 -7.48 -13.96
CA VAL A 3 -3.81 -7.49 -12.74
C VAL A 3 -2.91 -7.48 -11.51
N LYS A 4 -3.04 -6.47 -10.66
CA LYS A 4 -2.43 -6.45 -9.34
C LYS A 4 -3.38 -7.09 -8.33
N VAL A 5 -2.89 -8.03 -7.58
CA VAL A 5 -3.59 -8.62 -6.43
C VAL A 5 -2.80 -8.23 -5.20
N ASP A 6 -3.45 -7.51 -4.32
CA ASP A 6 -2.91 -6.96 -3.10
C ASP A 6 -3.87 -7.30 -1.96
N PHE A 7 -3.38 -7.96 -0.93
CA PHE A 7 -4.22 -8.40 0.18
C PHE A 7 -3.43 -8.55 1.48
N GLY A 8 -4.11 -8.22 2.56
CA GLY A 8 -3.60 -8.42 3.91
C GLY A 8 -4.41 -9.50 4.66
N VAL A 9 -3.75 -10.21 5.53
CA VAL A 9 -4.36 -11.10 6.51
C VAL A 9 -3.76 -10.85 7.89
N HIS A 10 -4.49 -11.12 8.95
CA HIS A 10 -3.93 -11.00 10.29
C HIS A 10 -4.34 -12.15 11.22
N SER A 11 -3.46 -12.43 12.19
CA SER A 11 -3.77 -13.27 13.36
C SER A 11 -3.50 -12.47 14.62
N HIS A 12 -4.53 -12.23 15.43
CA HIS A 12 -4.43 -11.43 16.66
C HIS A 12 -3.79 -10.04 16.44
N GLY A 13 -4.05 -9.44 15.26
CA GLY A 13 -3.53 -8.14 14.88
C GLY A 13 -2.12 -8.12 14.29
N TYR A 14 -1.42 -9.24 14.24
CA TYR A 14 -0.16 -9.36 13.50
C TYR A 14 -0.49 -9.53 12.03
N ILE A 15 -0.22 -8.48 11.27
CA ILE A 15 -0.62 -8.34 9.87
C ILE A 15 0.47 -8.88 8.97
N THR A 16 0.06 -9.62 7.94
CA THR A 16 0.86 -9.94 6.76
C THR A 16 0.24 -9.24 5.57
N ASP A 17 1.01 -8.40 4.90
CA ASP A 17 0.64 -7.65 3.72
C ASP A 17 1.48 -8.10 2.53
N SER A 18 0.86 -8.32 1.39
CA SER A 18 1.58 -8.86 0.24
C SER A 18 0.86 -8.57 -1.06
N ALA A 19 1.61 -8.18 -2.08
CA ALA A 19 1.07 -7.97 -3.41
C ALA A 19 1.89 -8.65 -4.49
N GLN A 20 1.20 -9.00 -5.56
CA GLN A 20 1.80 -9.52 -6.78
C GLN A 20 1.03 -9.06 -8.01
N THR A 21 1.77 -8.75 -9.08
CA THR A 21 1.20 -8.43 -10.38
C THR A 21 1.23 -9.66 -11.27
N PHE A 22 0.08 -9.96 -11.87
CA PHE A 22 -0.11 -11.06 -12.82
C PHE A 22 -0.37 -10.51 -14.22
N HIS A 23 0.04 -11.27 -15.23
CA HIS A 23 -0.26 -10.98 -16.64
C HIS A 23 -0.56 -12.27 -17.41
N PHE A 24 -1.20 -12.13 -18.56
CA PHE A 24 -1.64 -13.24 -19.40
C PHE A 24 -1.08 -13.14 -20.83
N ASN A 25 0.02 -12.37 -21.00
CA ASN A 25 0.65 -12.18 -22.30
C ASN A 25 2.15 -11.88 -22.10
N SER A 26 3.01 -12.65 -22.75
CA SER A 26 4.46 -12.56 -22.62
C SER A 26 5.07 -11.20 -22.97
N LYS A 27 4.33 -10.34 -23.70
CA LYS A 27 4.77 -8.96 -23.95
C LYS A 27 5.02 -8.14 -22.67
N TYR A 28 4.51 -8.58 -21.52
CA TYR A 28 4.69 -7.94 -20.23
C TYR A 28 5.79 -8.57 -19.36
N ASP A 29 6.40 -9.67 -19.81
CA ASP A 29 7.36 -10.43 -19.00
C ASP A 29 8.50 -9.53 -18.49
N GLU A 30 9.12 -8.74 -19.37
CA GLU A 30 10.22 -7.85 -19.00
C GLU A 30 9.79 -6.80 -17.97
N PHE A 31 8.59 -6.22 -18.16
CA PHE A 31 8.05 -5.21 -17.25
C PHE A 31 7.75 -5.77 -15.86
N ILE A 32 7.10 -6.93 -15.81
CA ILE A 32 6.76 -7.60 -14.56
C ILE A 32 8.03 -8.06 -13.83
N GLN A 33 9.01 -8.60 -14.58
CA GLN A 33 10.29 -9.00 -14.00
C GLN A 33 11.06 -7.79 -13.44
N ALA A 34 11.10 -6.68 -14.16
CA ALA A 34 11.77 -5.46 -13.69
C ALA A 34 11.15 -4.93 -12.38
N SER A 35 9.81 -5.01 -12.24
CA SER A 35 9.12 -4.64 -11.00
C SER A 35 9.45 -5.59 -9.84
N LYS A 36 9.49 -6.90 -10.10
CA LYS A 36 9.90 -7.90 -9.10
C LYS A 36 11.34 -7.70 -8.64
N ASP A 37 12.23 -7.41 -9.59
CA ASP A 37 13.64 -7.15 -9.30
C ASP A 37 13.82 -5.86 -8.49
N ALA A 38 13.04 -4.82 -8.76
CA ALA A 38 13.04 -3.58 -7.97
C ALA A 38 12.62 -3.83 -6.52
N THR A 39 11.62 -4.68 -6.29
CA THR A 39 11.19 -5.06 -4.94
C THR A 39 12.26 -5.87 -4.21
N ASN A 40 12.89 -6.84 -4.87
CA ASN A 40 13.98 -7.60 -4.27
C ASN A 40 15.18 -6.70 -3.96
N TYR A 41 15.55 -5.80 -4.88
CA TYR A 41 16.60 -4.80 -4.65
C TYR A 41 16.31 -3.94 -3.42
N ALA A 42 15.09 -3.43 -3.28
CA ALA A 42 14.68 -2.65 -2.11
C ALA A 42 14.78 -3.46 -0.81
N ILE A 43 14.40 -4.74 -0.84
CA ILE A 43 14.50 -5.65 0.31
C ILE A 43 15.97 -5.89 0.71
N ASP A 44 16.85 -6.08 -0.26
CA ASP A 44 18.28 -6.31 -0.01
C ASP A 44 18.98 -5.11 0.65
N LEU A 45 18.42 -3.91 0.49
CA LEU A 45 18.92 -2.69 1.12
C LEU A 45 18.37 -2.46 2.54
N CYS A 46 17.32 -3.20 2.96
CA CYS A 46 16.73 -3.05 4.29
C CYS A 46 17.65 -3.53 5.40
N GLY A 47 17.66 -2.83 6.53
CA GLY A 47 18.46 -3.20 7.70
C GLY A 47 18.37 -2.17 8.82
N VAL A 48 18.93 -2.50 9.98
CA VAL A 48 19.01 -1.57 11.11
C VAL A 48 19.79 -0.30 10.70
N ASP A 49 19.31 0.86 11.16
CA ASP A 49 19.85 2.19 10.88
C ASP A 49 19.79 2.64 9.41
N VAL A 50 19.20 1.89 8.52
CA VAL A 50 18.98 2.33 7.13
C VAL A 50 18.07 3.55 7.12
N ASN A 51 18.53 4.64 6.50
CA ASN A 51 17.73 5.86 6.32
C ASN A 51 16.67 5.62 5.23
N LEU A 52 15.41 5.87 5.54
CA LEU A 52 14.29 5.59 4.65
C LEU A 52 14.24 6.54 3.43
N GLY A 53 14.72 7.78 3.59
CA GLY A 53 14.83 8.72 2.46
C GLY A 53 15.93 8.33 1.46
N ASP A 54 17.07 7.87 1.97
CA ASP A 54 18.18 7.36 1.14
C ASP A 54 17.73 6.08 0.43
N LEU A 55 17.05 5.17 1.14
CA LEU A 55 16.51 3.95 0.55
C LEU A 55 15.53 4.26 -0.60
N GLY A 56 14.63 5.24 -0.40
CA GLY A 56 13.70 5.68 -1.45
C GLY A 56 14.42 6.24 -2.67
N LYS A 57 15.54 6.96 -2.47
CA LYS A 57 16.38 7.45 -3.55
C LYS A 57 17.04 6.29 -4.33
N ASP A 58 17.59 5.31 -3.61
CA ASP A 58 18.25 4.16 -4.23
C ASP A 58 17.25 3.32 -5.06
N ILE A 59 16.02 3.15 -4.56
CA ILE A 59 14.92 2.48 -5.29
C ILE A 59 14.59 3.27 -6.57
N GLU A 60 14.43 4.57 -6.49
CA GLU A 60 14.13 5.42 -7.64
C GLU A 60 15.23 5.35 -8.70
N GLU A 61 16.50 5.45 -8.30
CA GLU A 61 17.65 5.37 -9.19
C GLU A 61 17.74 3.99 -9.86
N TYR A 62 17.51 2.91 -9.10
CA TYR A 62 17.48 1.56 -9.64
C TYR A 62 16.39 1.41 -10.72
N VAL A 63 15.15 1.82 -10.43
CA VAL A 63 14.04 1.72 -11.37
C VAL A 63 14.29 2.57 -12.61
N LYS A 64 14.75 3.81 -12.44
CA LYS A 64 15.08 4.72 -13.56
C LYS A 64 16.24 4.24 -14.44
N SER A 65 17.07 3.34 -13.94
CA SER A 65 18.14 2.72 -14.73
C SER A 65 17.62 1.66 -15.70
N LYS A 66 16.34 1.30 -15.64
CA LYS A 66 15.71 0.24 -16.42
C LYS A 66 14.81 0.80 -17.50
N GLU A 67 14.73 0.07 -18.58
CA GLU A 67 13.77 0.26 -19.66
C GLU A 67 13.25 -1.11 -20.11
N VAL A 68 12.04 -1.16 -20.66
CA VAL A 68 11.40 -2.39 -21.10
C VAL A 68 10.71 -2.20 -22.45
N THR A 69 10.58 -3.26 -23.22
CA THR A 69 9.85 -3.22 -24.50
C THR A 69 8.49 -3.88 -24.36
N ILE A 70 7.43 -3.13 -24.70
CA ILE A 70 6.04 -3.63 -24.74
C ILE A 70 5.46 -3.28 -26.11
N ASP A 71 4.98 -4.27 -26.87
CA ASP A 71 4.44 -4.10 -28.23
C ASP A 71 5.41 -3.34 -29.18
N ASN A 72 6.69 -3.67 -29.16
CA ASN A 72 7.78 -3.02 -29.93
C ASN A 72 7.99 -1.53 -29.58
N LYS A 73 7.45 -1.05 -28.49
CA LYS A 73 7.68 0.29 -27.99
C LYS A 73 8.54 0.22 -26.71
N LEU A 74 9.61 1.01 -26.70
CA LEU A 74 10.49 1.15 -25.55
C LEU A 74 9.85 2.10 -24.52
N TYR A 75 9.88 1.70 -23.25
CA TYR A 75 9.39 2.47 -22.11
C TYR A 75 10.48 2.59 -21.05
N PRO A 76 10.90 3.79 -20.68
CA PRO A 76 11.65 4.01 -19.44
C PRO A 76 10.76 3.69 -18.25
N LEU A 77 11.38 3.27 -17.14
CA LEU A 77 10.65 2.95 -15.91
C LEU A 77 10.77 4.04 -14.86
N TYR A 78 9.73 4.19 -14.08
CA TYR A 78 9.57 5.17 -13.01
C TYR A 78 8.96 4.54 -11.76
N THR A 79 9.25 5.09 -10.60
CA THR A 79 8.49 4.84 -9.38
C THR A 79 7.35 5.86 -9.23
N LEU A 80 6.22 5.43 -8.66
CA LEU A 80 5.12 6.35 -8.35
C LEU A 80 5.35 7.01 -6.99
N LYS A 81 5.44 8.34 -6.98
CA LYS A 81 5.74 9.16 -5.78
C LYS A 81 4.60 9.19 -4.76
N ASP A 82 3.37 8.96 -5.22
CA ASP A 82 2.16 9.06 -4.40
C ASP A 82 1.87 7.76 -3.61
N LEU A 83 2.68 6.73 -3.81
CA LEU A 83 2.60 5.44 -3.16
C LEU A 83 3.91 5.12 -2.46
N THR A 84 3.81 4.57 -1.25
CA THR A 84 4.96 4.24 -0.41
C THR A 84 4.73 2.89 0.27
N GLY A 85 5.78 2.16 0.53
CA GLY A 85 5.77 1.14 1.57
C GLY A 85 5.63 1.79 2.96
N HIS A 86 5.50 0.99 3.99
CA HIS A 86 5.24 1.48 5.35
C HIS A 86 5.68 0.48 6.42
N ASN A 87 5.88 0.96 7.65
CA ASN A 87 6.01 0.02 8.75
C ASN A 87 4.64 -0.41 9.28
N ILE A 88 4.59 -1.65 9.76
CA ILE A 88 3.38 -2.32 10.25
C ILE A 88 3.44 -2.48 11.77
N GLY A 89 2.31 -2.28 12.43
CA GLY A 89 2.13 -2.52 13.86
C GLY A 89 1.03 -3.53 14.15
N GLN A 90 0.90 -3.97 15.40
CA GLN A 90 -0.22 -4.82 15.77
C GLN A 90 -1.55 -4.07 15.63
N TYR A 91 -2.47 -4.60 14.83
CA TYR A 91 -3.73 -3.98 14.39
C TYR A 91 -3.58 -2.63 13.66
N VAL A 92 -2.38 -2.28 13.20
CA VAL A 92 -2.13 -1.01 12.52
C VAL A 92 -1.33 -1.28 11.24
N ILE A 93 -1.99 -1.15 10.11
CA ILE A 93 -1.36 -1.39 8.80
C ILE A 93 -0.32 -0.31 8.48
N HIS A 94 -0.64 0.97 8.64
CA HIS A 94 0.26 2.10 8.45
C HIS A 94 0.63 2.72 9.82
N LYS A 95 1.72 2.28 10.42
CA LYS A 95 2.08 2.71 11.78
C LYS A 95 2.57 4.17 11.82
N SER A 96 3.81 4.44 11.54
CA SER A 96 4.38 5.79 11.72
C SER A 96 5.49 6.14 10.74
N LYS A 97 6.05 5.17 10.04
CA LYS A 97 7.13 5.36 9.08
C LYS A 97 6.65 4.94 7.69
N ALA A 98 6.82 5.82 6.71
CA ALA A 98 6.70 5.46 5.30
C ALA A 98 8.05 4.91 4.80
N LEU A 99 8.00 4.05 3.80
CA LEU A 99 9.15 3.67 2.99
C LEU A 99 8.96 4.29 1.60
N PRO A 100 9.55 5.46 1.34
CA PRO A 100 9.38 6.16 0.07
C PRO A 100 9.88 5.32 -1.11
N ASN A 101 9.26 5.48 -2.26
CA ASN A 101 9.70 4.89 -3.52
C ASN A 101 10.47 5.91 -4.39
N THR A 102 10.67 7.11 -3.89
CA THR A 102 11.33 8.22 -4.58
C THR A 102 12.25 8.99 -3.63
N ALA A 103 13.17 9.74 -4.21
CA ALA A 103 14.08 10.62 -3.46
C ALA A 103 13.28 11.73 -2.75
N ILE A 104 13.23 11.66 -1.44
CA ILE A 104 12.65 12.69 -0.58
C ILE A 104 13.52 12.93 0.65
N ASN A 105 13.45 14.11 1.24
CA ASN A 105 14.08 14.36 2.53
C ASN A 105 13.22 13.74 3.65
N TYR A 106 13.56 12.51 4.05
CA TYR A 106 12.86 11.78 5.09
C TYR A 106 13.86 11.16 6.07
N PRO A 107 14.07 11.77 7.26
CA PRO A 107 15.20 11.46 8.13
C PRO A 107 15.00 10.20 8.99
N LEU A 108 13.83 9.58 8.95
CA LEU A 108 13.55 8.39 9.76
C LEU A 108 14.36 7.18 9.28
N ARG A 109 14.67 6.30 10.22
CA ARG A 109 15.47 5.09 9.99
C ARG A 109 14.72 3.84 10.36
N MET A 110 15.10 2.72 9.78
CA MET A 110 14.65 1.40 10.20
C MET A 110 15.26 1.03 11.55
N GLU A 111 14.47 0.46 12.44
CA GLU A 111 14.89 0.03 13.78
C GLU A 111 14.73 -1.48 13.94
N GLU A 112 15.56 -2.07 14.81
CA GLU A 112 15.43 -3.48 15.17
C GLU A 112 14.03 -3.77 15.71
N GLY A 113 13.43 -4.89 15.29
CA GLY A 113 12.09 -5.32 15.72
C GLY A 113 10.94 -4.74 14.89
N GLU A 114 11.19 -3.84 13.95
CA GLU A 114 10.15 -3.34 13.04
C GLU A 114 9.84 -4.33 11.92
N VAL A 115 8.59 -4.28 11.46
CA VAL A 115 8.13 -4.94 10.23
C VAL A 115 7.79 -3.86 9.22
N PHE A 116 8.30 -4.02 8.00
CA PHE A 116 7.99 -3.12 6.86
C PHE A 116 7.31 -3.89 5.73
N ALA A 117 6.32 -3.27 5.12
CA ALA A 117 5.86 -3.58 3.77
C ALA A 117 6.82 -2.89 2.79
N VAL A 118 7.48 -3.68 1.94
CA VAL A 118 8.39 -3.20 0.90
C VAL A 118 7.73 -3.41 -0.45
N GLU A 119 7.23 -2.32 -1.06
CA GLU A 119 6.31 -2.36 -2.20
C GLU A 119 6.57 -1.24 -3.22
N PRO A 120 7.67 -1.25 -3.95
CA PRO A 120 7.88 -0.30 -5.01
C PRO A 120 6.81 -0.44 -6.10
N PHE A 121 6.11 0.66 -6.40
CA PHE A 121 5.18 0.73 -7.53
C PHE A 121 5.94 1.20 -8.77
N VAL A 122 6.19 0.27 -9.69
CA VAL A 122 6.91 0.53 -10.94
C VAL A 122 5.92 0.85 -12.05
N SER A 123 6.18 1.93 -12.78
CA SER A 123 5.32 2.43 -13.85
C SER A 123 6.11 2.74 -15.11
N THR A 124 5.45 2.66 -16.27
CA THR A 124 5.98 3.14 -17.57
C THR A 124 5.80 4.65 -17.77
N CYS A 125 5.31 5.36 -16.76
CA CYS A 125 5.08 6.80 -16.76
C CYS A 125 5.29 7.36 -15.35
N ALA A 126 5.91 8.53 -15.24
CA ALA A 126 6.13 9.20 -13.96
C ALA A 126 4.87 9.90 -13.41
N GLU A 127 3.88 10.16 -14.27
CA GLU A 127 2.67 10.89 -13.93
C GLU A 127 1.63 9.96 -13.32
N SER A 128 0.98 10.43 -12.24
CA SER A 128 -0.18 9.78 -11.63
C SER A 128 -1.23 10.81 -11.23
N TYR A 129 -2.46 10.39 -11.11
CA TYR A 129 -3.57 11.23 -10.65
C TYR A 129 -4.57 10.41 -9.84
N TYR A 130 -5.26 11.08 -8.93
CA TYR A 130 -6.33 10.49 -8.16
C TYR A 130 -7.65 10.63 -8.89
N ASP A 131 -8.41 9.54 -8.93
CA ASP A 131 -9.77 9.54 -9.44
C ASP A 131 -10.66 8.73 -8.50
N SER A 132 -11.95 9.00 -8.55
CA SER A 132 -12.96 8.32 -7.72
C SER A 132 -13.94 7.56 -8.61
N PRO A 133 -14.68 6.56 -8.09
CA PRO A 133 -14.83 6.25 -6.67
C PRO A 133 -13.80 5.24 -6.13
N THR A 134 -13.64 5.22 -4.81
CA THR A 134 -12.97 4.12 -4.09
C THR A 134 -13.99 3.20 -3.42
N ASN A 135 -13.58 1.99 -3.10
CA ASN A 135 -14.34 1.06 -2.24
C ASN A 135 -13.49 0.54 -1.07
N LEU A 136 -12.31 1.14 -0.85
CA LEU A 136 -11.42 0.81 0.26
C LEU A 136 -11.37 1.97 1.25
N PHE A 137 -11.63 1.65 2.51
CA PHE A 137 -11.76 2.59 3.61
C PHE A 137 -11.01 2.13 4.85
N MET A 138 -10.69 3.07 5.73
CA MET A 138 -10.13 2.80 7.05
C MET A 138 -10.65 3.83 8.05
N ILE A 139 -10.67 3.48 9.34
CA ILE A 139 -10.94 4.47 10.39
C ILE A 139 -9.73 5.42 10.49
N ASN A 140 -10.00 6.72 10.51
CA ASN A 140 -8.98 7.73 10.71
C ASN A 140 -8.32 7.56 12.09
N LYS A 141 -6.99 7.52 12.12
CA LYS A 141 -6.24 7.35 13.38
C LYS A 141 -6.53 8.44 14.45
N ASN A 142 -6.99 9.61 14.01
CA ASN A 142 -7.38 10.73 14.88
C ASN A 142 -8.89 10.77 15.15
N TYR A 143 -9.62 9.67 14.96
CA TYR A 143 -11.08 9.61 15.07
C TYR A 143 -11.63 10.16 16.41
N VAL A 144 -10.87 10.02 17.49
CA VAL A 144 -11.26 10.45 18.82
C VAL A 144 -11.63 11.95 18.86
N ASP A 145 -10.94 12.78 18.07
CA ASP A 145 -11.18 14.22 18.01
C ASP A 145 -12.52 14.57 17.35
N TYR A 146 -13.07 13.67 16.55
CA TYR A 146 -14.29 13.89 15.76
C TYR A 146 -15.53 13.20 16.33
N VAL A 147 -15.37 12.16 17.15
CA VAL A 147 -16.49 11.42 17.77
C VAL A 147 -17.49 12.32 18.52
N PRO A 148 -17.08 13.37 19.27
CA PRO A 148 -18.01 14.25 19.99
C PRO A 148 -19.00 15.00 19.08
N PHE A 149 -18.75 15.08 17.78
CA PHE A 149 -19.57 15.78 16.80
C PHE A 149 -20.56 14.88 16.06
N LEU A 150 -20.67 13.61 16.45
CA LEU A 150 -21.59 12.65 15.85
C LEU A 150 -22.99 12.74 16.43
N SER A 151 -23.99 12.63 15.56
CA SER A 151 -25.36 12.31 15.98
C SER A 151 -25.43 10.87 16.52
N GLU A 152 -26.47 10.55 17.24
CA GLU A 152 -26.69 9.19 17.78
C GLU A 152 -26.67 8.11 16.70
N LYS A 153 -27.27 8.38 15.52
CA LYS A 153 -27.28 7.44 14.40
C LYS A 153 -25.89 7.22 13.77
N GLU A 154 -25.13 8.30 13.61
CA GLU A 154 -23.75 8.25 13.10
C GLU A 154 -22.85 7.52 14.09
N LEU A 155 -22.97 7.81 15.39
CA LEU A 155 -22.20 7.13 16.43
C LEU A 155 -22.50 5.61 16.46
N LYS A 156 -23.77 5.23 16.28
CA LYS A 156 -24.14 3.82 16.21
C LYS A 156 -23.47 3.11 15.03
N LEU A 157 -23.50 3.74 13.84
CA LEU A 157 -22.84 3.19 12.65
C LEU A 157 -21.31 3.14 12.83
N PHE A 158 -20.72 4.20 13.35
CA PHE A 158 -19.28 4.27 13.62
C PHE A 158 -18.82 3.16 14.59
N ASN A 159 -19.52 2.99 15.72
CA ASN A 159 -19.20 1.95 16.69
C ASN A 159 -19.25 0.55 16.08
N LEU A 160 -20.25 0.28 15.23
CA LEU A 160 -20.37 -1.01 14.53
C LEU A 160 -19.17 -1.26 13.60
N ILE A 161 -18.75 -0.23 12.84
CA ILE A 161 -17.56 -0.31 11.97
C ILE A 161 -16.30 -0.51 12.82
N PHE A 162 -16.17 0.25 13.91
CA PHE A 162 -15.03 0.17 14.81
C PHE A 162 -14.90 -1.19 15.50
N GLU A 163 -15.97 -1.72 16.03
CA GLU A 163 -16.00 -3.04 16.68
C GLU A 163 -15.59 -4.16 15.72
N LYS A 164 -15.94 -4.01 14.45
CA LYS A 164 -15.71 -5.04 13.46
C LYS A 164 -14.33 -4.98 12.80
N TYR A 165 -13.91 -3.80 12.40
CA TYR A 165 -12.69 -3.63 11.61
C TYR A 165 -11.57 -2.98 12.40
N PHE A 166 -11.89 -2.33 13.51
CA PHE A 166 -10.93 -1.58 14.31
C PHE A 166 -10.13 -0.61 13.43
N MET A 167 -8.80 -0.71 13.40
CA MET A 167 -7.91 0.12 12.58
C MET A 167 -7.46 -0.58 11.28
N LEU A 168 -8.16 -1.63 10.87
CA LEU A 168 -7.87 -2.33 9.62
C LEU A 168 -8.69 -1.76 8.47
N CYS A 169 -8.17 -1.91 7.26
CA CYS A 169 -8.90 -1.54 6.04
C CYS A 169 -10.14 -2.40 5.86
N PHE A 170 -11.19 -1.81 5.30
CA PHE A 170 -12.44 -2.50 4.99
C PHE A 170 -13.04 -1.96 3.68
N CYS A 171 -13.98 -2.73 3.13
CA CYS A 171 -14.69 -2.38 1.91
C CYS A 171 -16.17 -2.08 2.26
N ASP A 172 -16.74 -1.05 1.64
CA ASP A 172 -18.16 -0.71 1.80
C ASP A 172 -19.10 -1.87 1.45
N ARG A 173 -18.75 -2.68 0.46
CA ARG A 173 -19.48 -3.89 0.09
C ARG A 173 -19.66 -4.88 1.24
N TRP A 174 -18.70 -4.96 2.16
CA TRP A 174 -18.81 -5.82 3.34
C TRP A 174 -19.89 -5.29 4.29
N LEU A 175 -19.93 -3.97 4.49
CA LEU A 175 -20.99 -3.34 5.29
C LEU A 175 -22.37 -3.49 4.64
N ILE A 176 -22.47 -3.32 3.32
CA ILE A 176 -23.71 -3.47 2.56
C ILE A 176 -24.26 -4.91 2.70
N ASN A 177 -23.38 -5.93 2.61
CA ASN A 177 -23.80 -7.32 2.71
C ASN A 177 -24.27 -7.72 4.11
N GLU A 178 -23.80 -7.06 5.14
CA GLU A 178 -24.08 -7.40 6.52
C GLU A 178 -25.25 -6.61 7.12
N LEU A 179 -25.35 -5.35 6.73
CA LEU A 179 -26.36 -4.44 7.24
C LEU A 179 -27.54 -4.39 6.28
N LYS A 180 -28.66 -5.05 6.66
CA LYS A 180 -29.89 -5.07 5.84
C LYS A 180 -30.36 -3.67 5.41
N ASP A 181 -30.09 -2.64 6.24
CA ASP A 181 -30.49 -1.26 6.03
C ASP A 181 -29.27 -0.34 6.03
N PHE A 182 -28.20 -0.69 5.26
CA PHE A 182 -27.01 0.15 5.14
C PHE A 182 -27.38 1.54 4.59
N ASN A 183 -27.05 2.57 5.34
CA ASN A 183 -27.36 3.95 4.98
C ASN A 183 -26.13 4.68 4.46
N PHE A 184 -26.07 4.84 3.13
CA PHE A 184 -24.98 5.54 2.45
C PHE A 184 -24.81 6.99 2.89
N GLU A 185 -25.90 7.70 3.23
CA GLU A 185 -25.84 9.09 3.69
C GLU A 185 -25.11 9.19 5.03
N LEU A 186 -25.45 8.32 5.98
CA LEU A 186 -24.74 8.25 7.27
C LEU A 186 -23.28 7.89 7.10
N PHE A 187 -22.97 6.95 6.20
CA PHE A 187 -21.60 6.56 5.91
C PHE A 187 -20.79 7.71 5.29
N ASN A 188 -21.35 8.42 4.31
CA ASN A 188 -20.74 9.60 3.73
C ASN A 188 -20.52 10.72 4.75
N ASN A 189 -21.46 10.90 5.71
CA ASN A 189 -21.27 11.85 6.78
C ASN A 189 -20.06 11.50 7.66
N LEU A 190 -19.81 10.22 7.94
CA LEU A 190 -18.60 9.78 8.67
C LEU A 190 -17.32 10.13 7.91
N ILE A 191 -17.33 10.00 6.58
CA ILE A 191 -16.19 10.39 5.71
C ILE A 191 -16.00 11.92 5.77
N GLN A 192 -17.05 12.70 5.55
CA GLN A 192 -17.00 14.17 5.58
C GLN A 192 -16.54 14.71 6.95
N LYS A 193 -16.92 14.05 8.03
CA LYS A 193 -16.50 14.35 9.40
C LYS A 193 -15.13 13.77 9.77
N LYS A 194 -14.41 13.19 8.82
CA LYS A 194 -13.04 12.65 8.99
C LYS A 194 -12.92 11.53 10.02
N LEU A 195 -13.98 10.75 10.25
CA LEU A 195 -13.88 9.52 11.04
C LEU A 195 -13.45 8.32 10.20
N ILE A 196 -13.77 8.38 8.91
CA ILE A 196 -13.40 7.37 7.92
C ILE A 196 -12.57 8.05 6.83
N GLU A 197 -11.46 7.44 6.48
CA GLU A 197 -10.58 7.83 5.37
C GLU A 197 -10.87 6.97 4.15
N GLU A 198 -10.85 7.60 2.97
CA GLU A 198 -10.97 6.97 1.68
C GLU A 198 -9.57 6.73 1.08
N TYR A 199 -9.28 5.50 0.69
CA TYR A 199 -8.12 5.20 -0.14
C TYR A 199 -8.46 5.41 -1.61
N LYS A 200 -8.23 6.63 -2.09
CA LYS A 200 -8.55 6.99 -3.47
C LYS A 200 -7.75 6.17 -4.46
N THR A 201 -8.41 5.76 -5.53
CA THR A 201 -7.75 5.03 -6.61
C THR A 201 -6.76 5.94 -7.34
N ILE A 202 -5.56 5.42 -7.59
CA ILE A 202 -4.50 6.13 -8.31
C ILE A 202 -4.39 5.55 -9.72
N TYR A 203 -4.37 6.44 -10.70
CA TYR A 203 -4.29 6.13 -12.12
C TYR A 203 -3.04 6.73 -12.74
N VAL A 204 -2.55 6.08 -13.78
CA VAL A 204 -1.59 6.63 -14.72
C VAL A 204 -2.27 6.95 -16.04
N PRO A 205 -1.75 7.86 -16.90
CA PRO A 205 -2.31 8.16 -18.21
C PRO A 205 -2.50 6.91 -19.08
N LYS A 206 -3.51 6.93 -19.94
CA LYS A 206 -3.82 5.81 -20.84
C LYS A 206 -2.59 5.31 -21.60
N ASN A 207 -2.55 4.00 -21.86
CA ASN A 207 -1.46 3.29 -22.52
C ASN A 207 -0.16 3.25 -21.72
N ASN A 208 -0.24 3.47 -20.41
CA ASN A 208 0.82 3.19 -19.46
C ASN A 208 0.42 2.03 -18.53
N TYR A 209 1.41 1.46 -17.88
CA TYR A 209 1.26 0.26 -17.06
C TYR A 209 1.85 0.49 -15.68
N VAL A 210 1.27 -0.16 -14.66
CA VAL A 210 1.76 -0.15 -13.29
C VAL A 210 1.86 -1.58 -12.80
N SER A 211 2.99 -1.91 -12.19
CA SER A 211 3.25 -3.19 -11.53
C SER A 211 3.68 -2.97 -10.09
N GLN A 212 3.27 -3.88 -9.21
CA GLN A 212 3.59 -3.91 -7.80
C GLN A 212 3.93 -5.35 -7.40
N PHE A 213 5.03 -5.50 -6.68
CA PHE A 213 5.31 -6.66 -5.85
C PHE A 213 5.56 -6.16 -4.44
N GLU A 214 5.12 -6.92 -3.46
CA GLU A 214 5.21 -6.55 -2.08
C GLU A 214 5.58 -7.72 -1.20
N HIS A 215 6.47 -7.46 -0.26
CA HIS A 215 6.83 -8.39 0.78
C HIS A 215 6.98 -7.71 2.13
N ASN A 216 6.58 -8.43 3.19
CA ASN A 216 6.92 -7.99 4.52
C ASN A 216 8.33 -8.43 4.90
N VAL A 217 9.09 -7.51 5.46
CA VAL A 217 10.42 -7.74 6.03
C VAL A 217 10.44 -7.40 7.51
N TYR A 218 10.98 -8.31 8.31
CA TYR A 218 11.26 -8.08 9.72
C TYR A 218 12.71 -7.67 9.89
N ILE A 219 12.96 -6.54 10.53
CA ILE A 219 14.30 -5.96 10.75
C ILE A 219 14.92 -6.60 11.98
N ARG A 220 16.07 -7.25 11.80
CA ARG A 220 16.85 -7.87 12.88
C ARG A 220 18.18 -7.17 13.04
N ASN A 221 18.77 -7.29 14.21
CA ASN A 221 20.10 -6.77 14.53
C ASN A 221 21.17 -7.14 13.47
N ASN A 222 21.09 -8.33 12.89
CA ASN A 222 22.08 -8.87 11.95
C ASN A 222 21.52 -9.17 10.56
N GLY A 223 20.59 -8.36 10.07
CA GLY A 223 19.97 -8.51 8.75
C GLY A 223 18.45 -8.48 8.79
N ILE A 224 17.81 -9.11 7.84
CA ILE A 224 16.35 -9.12 7.70
C ILE A 224 15.80 -10.55 7.62
N ILE A 225 14.49 -10.68 7.87
CA ILE A 225 13.72 -11.88 7.50
C ILE A 225 12.59 -11.45 6.57
N LYS A 226 12.55 -12.01 5.37
CA LYS A 226 11.42 -11.88 4.46
C LYS A 226 10.29 -12.79 4.93
N LEU A 227 9.22 -12.23 5.49
CA LEU A 227 8.14 -12.97 6.13
C LEU A 227 7.17 -13.61 5.13
N THR A 228 7.02 -13.00 3.95
CA THR A 228 6.07 -13.42 2.90
C THR A 228 6.75 -14.15 1.75
N GLU A 229 7.93 -14.72 1.99
CA GLU A 229 8.62 -15.50 0.99
C GLU A 229 7.83 -16.78 0.67
N ASN A 230 7.51 -16.97 -0.60
CA ASN A 230 6.88 -18.19 -1.05
C ASN A 230 7.95 -19.26 -1.29
N LYS A 231 8.02 -20.28 -0.43
CA LYS A 231 8.99 -21.39 -0.54
C LYS A 231 8.56 -22.49 -1.52
N TYR A 232 7.38 -22.33 -2.16
CA TYR A 232 6.75 -23.40 -2.95
C TYR A 232 6.57 -23.08 -4.44
N TYR A 233 7.14 -21.97 -4.95
CA TYR A 233 7.13 -21.64 -6.38
C TYR A 233 8.49 -21.18 -6.84
#